data_5859f322c0afb2ac0812327e9d8f010d
#
_entry.id   5859f322c0afb2ac0812327e9d8f010d
#
_cell.length_a   1.000
_cell.length_b   1.000
_cell.length_c   1.000
_cell.angle_alpha   90.00
_cell.angle_beta   90.00
_cell.angle_gamma   90.00
#
_symmetry.space_group_name_H-M   'P 1'
#
loop_
_entity.id
_entity.type
_entity.pdbx_description
1 polymer ?
#
loop_
_entity_poly.entity_id
_entity_poly.type
_entity_poly.pdbx_seq_one_letter_code
_entity_poly.pdbx_strand_id
1 'polypeptide(L)'
;MRTRGIPPTVEGVTSRPADRSRPDPRGAARHSAAARPGTSPVRRTGRSAGDAGGRAVDAVVVGAGPNGLAAAVTLARAGLEVVVLEAQDTVGGGSRTLDLDLAPGIRHDICSAVHPMAWASPFFRALRLHERLDLLTPEASFAQPLDGGRAAVAYHDLERTAAGLGADGDAWRRLFGPLAADWRTVVGLVLGDHRSVPAGTTPASAVTAARFALGVLRNGSSVVPSALRTEEAAALLTGVAGHAITPLPSLAAAGTAVLLTTLAHAEHGWPVVRGGSQAIVDALHADLVRLGGRVVTGHPVERRADLPPARAYLFDTAPRTVAQVFGDAMPPHLARAYAGFRYGNAAAKVDLVVDGPIPWAHPEVHRAGTVHLGGNRDQVVEAERTVARGKHAEHPLTLLSDPAALDPGRAAGGLRPVWAYAHVPAGSTVDPTETVVRQIERFAPGFRDTVVASHGIPAAGLADHDANLVGGDISGGAISLWHITTRPAPRLDPFASGAPGVYLCSASAPPGPGVHGLSGWYAARRALRQVFGTADAIGAA
;
A
#
# COMPACT_ATOMS: atom_id res chain seq x y z
N MET A 1 9.32 24.06 -67.88
CA MET A 1 9.63 23.15 -68.99
C MET A 1 9.22 21.76 -68.51
N ARG A 2 8.10 21.30 -69.01
CA ARG A 2 7.83 20.17 -69.93
C ARG A 2 8.42 18.86 -69.39
N THR A 3 7.76 17.70 -69.26
CA THR A 3 6.43 17.16 -69.65
C THR A 3 6.36 15.70 -69.15
N ARG A 4 5.26 15.31 -68.57
CA ARG A 4 4.31 14.22 -68.93
C ARG A 4 4.89 12.82 -69.24
N GLY A 5 4.23 11.83 -68.64
CA GLY A 5 4.08 10.50 -69.20
C GLY A 5 3.49 9.46 -68.25
N ILE A 6 2.18 9.24 -68.38
CA ILE A 6 1.33 8.10 -67.95
C ILE A 6 0.74 7.51 -69.23
N PRO A 7 0.13 6.32 -69.31
CA PRO A 7 0.34 4.92 -68.93
C PRO A 7 0.48 3.98 -70.16
N PRO A 8 0.13 2.66 -70.17
CA PRO A 8 -1.22 2.16 -70.19
C PRO A 8 -1.50 0.77 -69.51
N THR A 9 -2.77 0.56 -69.22
CA THR A 9 -3.57 -0.63 -68.99
C THR A 9 -3.64 -1.57 -70.21
N VAL A 10 -4.05 -2.86 -69.93
CA VAL A 10 -4.98 -3.72 -70.73
C VAL A 10 -5.03 -5.08 -70.01
N GLU A 11 -6.18 -5.51 -69.40
CA GLU A 11 -7.25 -6.42 -69.88
C GLU A 11 -6.73 -7.77 -70.36
N GLY A 12 -7.27 -8.90 -70.02
CA GLY A 12 -8.59 -9.35 -69.71
C GLY A 12 -8.70 -10.87 -69.68
N VAL A 13 -9.77 -11.31 -69.18
CA VAL A 13 -10.81 -12.25 -69.71
C VAL A 13 -10.76 -13.73 -69.32
N THR A 14 -11.75 -14.09 -68.50
CA THR A 14 -12.67 -15.27 -68.53
C THR A 14 -12.09 -16.67 -68.28
N SER A 15 -12.66 -17.51 -67.42
CA SER A 15 -14.01 -18.11 -67.46
C SER A 15 -14.23 -19.06 -66.24
N ARG A 16 -15.45 -19.09 -65.73
CA ARG A 16 -16.05 -20.18 -64.92
C ARG A 16 -16.47 -21.32 -65.85
N PRO A 17 -16.79 -22.57 -65.37
CA PRO A 17 -17.86 -22.84 -64.42
C PRO A 17 -17.69 -24.00 -63.42
N ALA A 18 -18.44 -23.92 -62.36
CA ALA A 18 -19.21 -24.88 -61.56
C ALA A 18 -18.88 -26.38 -61.62
N ASP A 19 -18.76 -27.03 -60.45
CA ASP A 19 -19.78 -28.00 -60.06
C ASP A 19 -19.82 -28.23 -58.52
N ARG A 20 -21.02 -28.65 -58.09
CA ARG A 20 -21.56 -28.84 -56.77
C ARG A 20 -20.98 -30.04 -56.04
N SER A 21 -20.80 -29.92 -54.73
CA SER A 21 -21.38 -30.89 -53.75
C SER A 21 -21.14 -30.38 -52.31
N ARG A 22 -22.21 -29.99 -51.65
CA ARG A 22 -22.28 -29.90 -50.19
C ARG A 22 -22.40 -31.31 -49.60
N PRO A 23 -21.85 -31.56 -48.43
CA PRO A 23 -22.54 -32.31 -47.40
C PRO A 23 -22.78 -31.45 -46.13
N ASP A 24 -23.94 -31.71 -45.57
CA ASP A 24 -24.62 -31.23 -44.39
C ASP A 24 -23.76 -31.30 -43.11
N PRO A 25 -23.67 -30.26 -42.28
CA PRO A 25 -23.03 -30.30 -41.00
C PRO A 25 -24.01 -30.63 -39.87
N ARG A 26 -24.30 -31.87 -39.61
CA ARG A 26 -24.93 -32.32 -38.37
C ARG A 26 -24.04 -33.40 -37.73
N GLY A 27 -23.09 -32.90 -36.93
CA GLY A 27 -22.28 -33.68 -36.02
C GLY A 27 -22.08 -32.89 -34.73
N ALA A 28 -23.08 -32.95 -33.85
CA ALA A 28 -22.99 -32.30 -32.52
C ALA A 28 -21.89 -32.95 -31.68
N ALA A 29 -20.77 -32.29 -31.52
CA ALA A 29 -19.84 -32.60 -30.46
C ALA A 29 -20.41 -32.00 -29.15
N ARG A 30 -20.94 -32.89 -28.32
CA ARG A 30 -21.31 -32.59 -26.93
C ARG A 30 -20.01 -32.37 -26.15
N HIS A 31 -19.67 -31.11 -25.87
CA HIS A 31 -18.74 -30.80 -24.79
C HIS A 31 -19.45 -31.11 -23.49
N SER A 32 -18.98 -32.14 -22.85
CA SER A 32 -19.25 -32.54 -21.48
C SER A 32 -18.97 -31.33 -20.58
N ALA A 33 -20.02 -30.75 -20.00
CA ALA A 33 -19.90 -29.88 -18.87
C ALA A 33 -19.32 -30.66 -17.70
N ALA A 34 -18.07 -30.37 -17.34
CA ALA A 34 -17.48 -30.89 -16.12
C ALA A 34 -18.32 -30.37 -14.94
N ALA A 35 -18.89 -31.32 -14.22
CA ALA A 35 -19.65 -31.10 -13.01
C ALA A 35 -18.75 -30.38 -12.00
N ARG A 36 -19.20 -29.22 -11.50
CA ARG A 36 -18.63 -28.62 -10.30
C ARG A 36 -18.65 -29.62 -9.17
N PRO A 37 -17.54 -29.85 -8.43
CA PRO A 37 -17.59 -30.66 -7.23
C PRO A 37 -18.52 -29.96 -6.25
N GLY A 38 -19.56 -30.67 -5.85
CA GLY A 38 -20.49 -30.21 -4.83
C GLY A 38 -19.75 -29.95 -3.54
N THR A 39 -19.79 -28.70 -3.07
CA THR A 39 -19.43 -28.37 -1.71
C THR A 39 -20.43 -29.06 -0.77
N SER A 40 -20.00 -30.14 -0.13
CA SER A 40 -20.72 -30.69 1.02
C SER A 40 -20.85 -29.61 2.07
N PRO A 41 -22.03 -29.39 2.65
CA PRO A 41 -22.18 -28.44 3.72
C PRO A 41 -21.38 -28.93 4.92
N VAL A 42 -20.26 -28.23 5.23
CA VAL A 42 -19.60 -28.34 6.52
C VAL A 42 -20.68 -28.01 7.57
N ARG A 43 -21.02 -29.00 8.39
CA ARG A 43 -21.91 -28.83 9.53
C ARG A 43 -21.38 -27.67 10.37
N ARG A 44 -22.02 -26.50 10.24
CA ARG A 44 -21.85 -25.37 11.16
C ARG A 44 -22.23 -25.87 12.55
N THR A 45 -21.23 -26.17 13.37
CA THR A 45 -21.45 -26.22 14.81
C THR A 45 -21.76 -24.80 15.21
N GLY A 46 -23.05 -24.54 15.36
CA GLY A 46 -23.57 -23.26 15.83
C GLY A 46 -23.02 -22.95 17.21
N ARG A 47 -22.01 -22.09 17.28
CA ARG A 47 -21.86 -21.18 18.41
C ARG A 47 -22.65 -19.95 18.02
N SER A 48 -23.70 -19.74 18.80
CA SER A 48 -24.73 -18.73 18.61
C SER A 48 -24.14 -17.35 18.38
N ALA A 49 -24.59 -16.67 17.30
CA ALA A 49 -24.46 -15.24 17.06
C ALA A 49 -25.16 -14.37 18.15
N GLY A 50 -25.33 -14.90 19.35
CA GLY A 50 -26.15 -14.33 20.43
C GLY A 50 -25.39 -13.47 21.44
N ASP A 51 -24.05 -13.35 21.39
CA ASP A 51 -23.31 -12.70 22.48
C ASP A 51 -22.59 -11.38 22.10
N ALA A 52 -22.75 -10.86 20.88
CA ALA A 52 -22.19 -9.57 20.50
C ALA A 52 -23.05 -8.36 20.92
N GLY A 53 -24.29 -8.56 21.34
CA GLY A 53 -25.26 -7.49 21.63
C GLY A 53 -25.56 -7.21 23.11
N GLY A 54 -24.90 -7.83 24.11
CA GLY A 54 -25.43 -7.88 25.45
C GLY A 54 -24.67 -7.18 26.58
N ARG A 55 -23.35 -7.14 26.57
CA ARG A 55 -22.59 -6.57 27.71
C ARG A 55 -21.90 -5.27 27.29
N ALA A 56 -22.10 -4.22 28.12
CA ALA A 56 -21.36 -2.96 27.95
C ALA A 56 -19.86 -3.19 28.17
N VAL A 57 -19.01 -2.65 27.28
CA VAL A 57 -17.56 -2.66 27.38
C VAL A 57 -17.04 -1.23 27.49
N ASP A 58 -15.78 -1.04 27.83
CA ASP A 58 -15.20 0.31 27.88
C ASP A 58 -15.03 0.90 26.47
N ALA A 59 -14.47 0.12 25.55
CA ALA A 59 -14.22 0.58 24.18
C ALA A 59 -14.48 -0.50 23.13
N VAL A 60 -14.98 -0.05 21.97
CA VAL A 60 -15.11 -0.85 20.76
C VAL A 60 -14.21 -0.28 19.70
N VAL A 61 -13.45 -1.14 19.03
CA VAL A 61 -12.67 -0.81 17.83
C VAL A 61 -13.30 -1.50 16.63
N VAL A 62 -13.55 -0.78 15.56
CA VAL A 62 -14.11 -1.31 14.31
C VAL A 62 -13.00 -1.40 13.27
N GLY A 63 -12.68 -2.63 12.85
CA GLY A 63 -11.56 -2.98 11.99
C GLY A 63 -10.37 -3.51 12.77
N ALA A 64 -9.83 -4.66 12.34
CA ALA A 64 -8.66 -5.34 12.91
C ALA A 64 -7.43 -5.21 12.00
N GLY A 65 -7.28 -4.09 11.31
CA GLY A 65 -6.06 -3.71 10.62
C GLY A 65 -4.98 -3.24 11.59
N PRO A 66 -3.76 -2.91 11.10
CA PRO A 66 -2.64 -2.49 11.97
C PRO A 66 -2.97 -1.29 12.87
N ASN A 67 -3.77 -0.33 12.40
CA ASN A 67 -4.16 0.82 13.20
C ASN A 67 -5.26 0.47 14.22
N GLY A 68 -6.24 -0.33 13.84
CA GLY A 68 -7.28 -0.80 14.77
C GLY A 68 -6.69 -1.61 15.93
N LEU A 69 -5.80 -2.55 15.62
CA LEU A 69 -5.10 -3.33 16.64
C LEU A 69 -4.18 -2.45 17.50
N ALA A 70 -3.51 -1.44 16.90
CA ALA A 70 -2.72 -0.48 17.66
C ALA A 70 -3.58 0.31 18.65
N ALA A 71 -4.76 0.76 18.23
CA ALA A 71 -5.72 1.43 19.11
C ALA A 71 -6.20 0.50 20.23
N ALA A 72 -6.57 -0.74 19.88
CA ALA A 72 -7.06 -1.74 20.85
C ALA A 72 -6.00 -2.09 21.90
N VAL A 73 -4.74 -2.37 21.48
CA VAL A 73 -3.64 -2.64 22.40
C VAL A 73 -3.37 -1.44 23.33
N THR A 74 -3.43 -0.22 22.80
CA THR A 74 -3.23 1.00 23.59
C THR A 74 -4.29 1.14 24.69
N LEU A 75 -5.55 0.92 24.35
CA LEU A 75 -6.68 0.99 25.30
C LEU A 75 -6.61 -0.15 26.33
N ALA A 76 -6.33 -1.37 25.88
CA ALA A 76 -6.23 -2.53 26.77
C ALA A 76 -5.05 -2.42 27.75
N ARG A 77 -3.90 -1.82 27.33
CA ARG A 77 -2.77 -1.52 28.24
C ARG A 77 -3.13 -0.50 29.33
N ALA A 78 -4.12 0.35 29.10
CA ALA A 78 -4.65 1.25 30.11
C ALA A 78 -5.67 0.57 31.05
N GLY A 79 -5.85 -0.75 30.95
CA GLY A 79 -6.73 -1.54 31.80
C GLY A 79 -8.20 -1.53 31.37
N LEU A 80 -8.51 -1.10 30.15
CA LEU A 80 -9.89 -1.03 29.64
C LEU A 80 -10.33 -2.36 29.02
N GLU A 81 -11.63 -2.70 29.17
CA GLU A 81 -12.25 -3.83 28.46
C GLU A 81 -12.49 -3.43 26.99
N VAL A 82 -11.77 -4.09 26.06
CA VAL A 82 -11.76 -3.73 24.64
C VAL A 82 -12.25 -4.89 23.77
N VAL A 83 -13.15 -4.57 22.85
CA VAL A 83 -13.61 -5.47 21.79
C VAL A 83 -13.27 -4.88 20.44
N VAL A 84 -12.68 -5.71 19.57
CA VAL A 84 -12.45 -5.37 18.16
C VAL A 84 -13.46 -6.14 17.30
N LEU A 85 -14.15 -5.44 16.41
CA LEU A 85 -15.09 -6.00 15.45
C LEU A 85 -14.46 -5.95 14.06
N GLU A 86 -14.27 -7.10 13.43
CA GLU A 86 -13.67 -7.24 12.10
C GLU A 86 -14.69 -7.82 11.12
N ALA A 87 -14.83 -7.17 9.98
CA ALA A 87 -15.80 -7.58 8.96
C ALA A 87 -15.41 -8.88 8.25
N GLN A 88 -14.12 -9.10 8.05
CA GLN A 88 -13.57 -10.29 7.40
C GLN A 88 -13.45 -11.46 8.38
N ASP A 89 -13.28 -12.68 7.84
CA ASP A 89 -13.06 -13.89 8.64
C ASP A 89 -11.68 -13.94 9.31
N THR A 90 -10.75 -13.08 8.88
CA THR A 90 -9.36 -13.01 9.36
C THR A 90 -8.97 -11.58 9.72
N VAL A 91 -8.18 -11.42 10.78
CA VAL A 91 -7.57 -10.14 11.17
C VAL A 91 -6.48 -9.72 10.19
N GLY A 92 -6.21 -8.42 10.08
CA GLY A 92 -5.02 -7.92 9.43
C GLY A 92 -5.22 -6.79 8.43
N GLY A 93 -6.46 -6.55 7.95
CA GLY A 93 -6.72 -5.51 6.94
C GLY A 93 -5.78 -5.64 5.74
N GLY A 94 -5.10 -4.56 5.35
CA GLY A 94 -4.12 -4.55 4.25
C GLY A 94 -2.79 -5.28 4.55
N SER A 95 -2.59 -5.84 5.75
CA SER A 95 -1.37 -6.59 6.12
C SER A 95 -1.61 -8.11 6.16
N ARG A 96 -2.67 -8.60 5.53
CA ARG A 96 -2.93 -10.05 5.45
C ARG A 96 -1.99 -10.74 4.48
N THR A 97 -1.56 -11.96 4.85
CA THR A 97 -0.84 -12.90 3.98
C THR A 97 -1.70 -14.14 3.85
N LEU A 98 -2.26 -14.37 2.67
CA LEU A 98 -3.27 -15.39 2.42
C LEU A 98 -2.79 -16.45 1.43
N ASP A 99 -3.37 -17.63 1.52
CA ASP A 99 -3.37 -18.62 0.44
C ASP A 99 -4.45 -18.21 -0.57
N LEU A 100 -4.05 -18.05 -1.82
CA LEU A 100 -4.96 -17.70 -2.93
C LEU A 100 -5.28 -18.91 -3.82
N ASP A 101 -4.91 -20.13 -3.39
CA ASP A 101 -5.08 -21.37 -4.15
C ASP A 101 -4.42 -21.34 -5.56
N LEU A 102 -3.39 -20.45 -5.75
CA LEU A 102 -2.68 -20.36 -7.03
C LEU A 102 -1.66 -21.47 -7.22
N ALA A 103 -1.02 -21.90 -6.14
CA ALA A 103 -0.12 -23.06 -6.13
C ALA A 103 0.04 -23.59 -4.70
N PRO A 104 0.20 -24.91 -4.51
CA PRO A 104 0.32 -25.51 -3.19
C PRO A 104 1.47 -24.93 -2.37
N GLY A 105 1.17 -24.46 -1.16
CA GLY A 105 2.16 -23.93 -0.22
C GLY A 105 2.64 -22.52 -0.51
N ILE A 106 2.15 -21.85 -1.54
CA ILE A 106 2.46 -20.47 -1.87
C ILE A 106 1.43 -19.53 -1.23
N ARG A 107 1.91 -18.57 -0.44
CA ARG A 107 1.08 -17.55 0.19
C ARG A 107 1.46 -16.16 -0.33
N HIS A 108 0.48 -15.28 -0.45
CA HIS A 108 0.62 -13.93 -1.00
C HIS A 108 0.32 -12.85 0.02
N ASP A 109 1.11 -11.78 0.02
CA ASP A 109 0.80 -10.55 0.75
C ASP A 109 -0.21 -9.76 -0.08
N ILE A 110 -1.40 -9.56 0.47
CA ILE A 110 -2.52 -9.07 -0.34
C ILE A 110 -2.40 -7.58 -0.67
N CYS A 111 -1.95 -6.76 0.27
CA CYS A 111 -1.82 -5.32 0.03
C CYS A 111 -0.40 -4.83 0.34
N SER A 112 0.07 -4.87 1.57
CA SER A 112 1.43 -4.45 1.93
C SER A 112 2.38 -5.64 1.98
N ALA A 113 3.60 -5.49 1.44
CA ALA A 113 4.63 -6.54 1.43
C ALA A 113 5.97 -6.09 2.04
N VAL A 114 6.29 -4.80 1.97
CA VAL A 114 7.57 -4.23 2.41
C VAL A 114 7.31 -3.12 3.42
N HIS A 115 8.09 -3.08 4.52
CA HIS A 115 7.67 -2.39 5.73
C HIS A 115 8.70 -1.37 6.28
N PRO A 116 9.13 -0.35 5.51
CA PRO A 116 10.07 0.66 6.00
C PRO A 116 9.54 1.47 7.18
N MET A 117 8.24 1.73 7.23
CA MET A 117 7.63 2.51 8.31
C MET A 117 7.29 1.68 9.55
N ALA A 118 7.21 0.34 9.45
CA ALA A 118 6.87 -0.50 10.60
C ALA A 118 8.00 -0.48 11.65
N TRP A 119 9.24 -0.78 11.24
CA TRP A 119 10.35 -0.76 12.18
C TRP A 119 10.67 0.66 12.72
N ALA A 120 10.42 1.69 11.90
CA ALA A 120 10.66 3.08 12.26
C ALA A 120 9.55 3.70 13.13
N SER A 121 8.38 3.04 13.23
CA SER A 121 7.22 3.54 13.97
C SER A 121 7.54 3.73 15.46
N PRO A 122 7.36 4.94 16.02
CA PRO A 122 7.50 5.16 17.47
C PRO A 122 6.59 4.24 18.30
N PHE A 123 5.38 3.94 17.83
CA PHE A 123 4.46 3.03 18.51
C PHE A 123 4.99 1.59 18.53
N PHE A 124 5.42 1.05 17.39
CA PHE A 124 5.94 -0.31 17.33
C PHE A 124 7.27 -0.45 18.08
N ARG A 125 8.08 0.59 18.07
CA ARG A 125 9.32 0.62 18.87
C ARG A 125 9.03 0.64 20.38
N ALA A 126 8.05 1.43 20.82
CA ALA A 126 7.63 1.44 22.23
C ALA A 126 7.06 0.08 22.70
N LEU A 127 6.45 -0.70 21.79
CA LEU A 127 6.03 -2.08 22.03
C LEU A 127 7.17 -3.09 21.85
N ARG A 128 8.37 -2.65 21.45
CA ARG A 128 9.51 -3.52 21.06
C ARG A 128 9.11 -4.54 19.98
N LEU A 129 8.17 -4.17 19.11
CA LEU A 129 7.66 -5.06 18.06
C LEU A 129 8.76 -5.42 17.05
N HIS A 130 9.60 -4.45 16.70
CA HIS A 130 10.75 -4.63 15.81
C HIS A 130 11.80 -5.65 16.33
N GLU A 131 11.82 -5.93 17.63
CA GLU A 131 12.69 -6.95 18.24
C GLU A 131 12.03 -8.35 18.24
N ARG A 132 10.71 -8.41 18.07
CA ARG A 132 9.91 -9.65 18.08
C ARG A 132 9.57 -10.16 16.69
N LEU A 133 9.71 -9.30 15.69
CA LEU A 133 9.53 -9.64 14.27
C LEU A 133 10.90 -9.97 13.66
N ASP A 134 10.93 -11.02 12.85
CA ASP A 134 12.12 -11.33 12.06
C ASP A 134 12.11 -10.47 10.79
N LEU A 135 12.79 -9.33 10.88
CA LEU A 135 12.90 -8.33 9.81
C LEU A 135 14.07 -8.70 8.89
N LEU A 136 13.76 -9.07 7.67
CA LEU A 136 14.74 -9.43 6.64
C LEU A 136 15.08 -8.19 5.82
N THR A 137 16.23 -7.60 6.11
CA THR A 137 16.72 -6.40 5.40
C THR A 137 17.38 -6.80 4.08
N PRO A 138 16.90 -6.32 2.93
CA PRO A 138 17.54 -6.57 1.65
C PRO A 138 18.88 -5.82 1.53
N GLU A 139 19.78 -6.32 0.69
CA GLU A 139 21.04 -5.63 0.38
C GLU A 139 20.78 -4.27 -0.28
N ALA A 140 19.76 -4.21 -1.16
CA ALA A 140 19.22 -2.98 -1.71
C ALA A 140 17.75 -2.80 -1.30
N SER A 141 17.42 -1.65 -0.76
CA SER A 141 16.04 -1.32 -0.36
C SER A 141 15.12 -1.28 -1.57
N PHE A 142 15.56 -0.64 -2.64
CA PHE A 142 14.79 -0.56 -3.89
C PHE A 142 15.70 -0.37 -5.11
N ALA A 143 15.15 -0.71 -6.28
CA ALA A 143 15.78 -0.49 -7.58
C ALA A 143 14.81 0.13 -8.58
N GLN A 144 15.36 0.86 -9.56
CA GLN A 144 14.65 1.42 -10.69
C GLN A 144 15.32 0.95 -11.98
N PRO A 145 14.83 -0.10 -12.64
CA PRO A 145 15.29 -0.48 -13.96
C PRO A 145 14.97 0.59 -15.01
N LEU A 146 15.89 0.75 -15.96
CA LEU A 146 15.80 1.65 -17.08
C LEU A 146 15.92 0.87 -18.40
N ASP A 147 15.43 1.47 -19.47
CA ASP A 147 15.58 0.87 -20.81
C ASP A 147 17.06 0.65 -21.15
N GLY A 148 17.33 -0.36 -21.99
CA GLY A 148 18.68 -0.72 -22.40
C GLY A 148 19.49 -1.50 -21.37
N GLY A 149 18.84 -2.20 -20.43
CA GLY A 149 19.51 -3.07 -19.44
C GLY A 149 20.24 -2.30 -18.35
N ARG A 150 19.98 -1.00 -18.18
CA ARG A 150 20.50 -0.17 -17.10
C ARG A 150 19.60 -0.25 -15.88
N ALA A 151 20.11 0.13 -14.72
CA ALA A 151 19.30 0.30 -13.51
C ALA A 151 19.98 1.27 -12.53
N ALA A 152 19.18 1.96 -11.74
CA ALA A 152 19.63 2.61 -10.51
C ALA A 152 19.22 1.79 -9.30
N VAL A 153 20.11 1.65 -8.32
CA VAL A 153 19.91 0.79 -7.15
C VAL A 153 20.21 1.57 -5.88
N ALA A 154 19.24 1.60 -4.96
CA ALA A 154 19.41 2.15 -3.63
C ALA A 154 19.74 1.02 -2.64
N TYR A 155 21.04 0.80 -2.44
CA TYR A 155 21.53 -0.12 -1.41
C TYR A 155 21.19 0.40 -0.02
N HIS A 156 21.09 -0.50 0.94
CA HIS A 156 21.03 -0.11 2.35
C HIS A 156 22.29 0.71 2.73
N ASP A 157 23.44 0.33 2.22
CA ASP A 157 24.68 1.10 2.28
C ASP A 157 24.60 2.36 1.39
N LEU A 158 24.59 3.53 2.03
CA LEU A 158 24.55 4.83 1.38
C LEU A 158 25.76 5.07 0.45
N GLU A 159 26.96 4.66 0.87
CA GLU A 159 28.18 4.88 0.10
C GLU A 159 28.19 4.05 -1.17
N ARG A 160 27.71 2.82 -1.12
CA ARG A 160 27.55 1.97 -2.29
C ARG A 160 26.51 2.55 -3.27
N THR A 161 25.38 3.07 -2.76
CA THR A 161 24.40 3.78 -3.59
C THR A 161 25.03 4.98 -4.27
N ALA A 162 25.74 5.83 -3.52
CA ALA A 162 26.38 7.01 -4.06
C ALA A 162 27.44 6.67 -5.13
N ALA A 163 28.22 5.63 -4.92
CA ALA A 163 29.19 5.14 -5.90
C ALA A 163 28.50 4.68 -7.21
N GLY A 164 27.35 4.01 -7.11
CA GLY A 164 26.56 3.55 -8.25
C GLY A 164 25.88 4.68 -9.04
N LEU A 165 25.66 5.85 -8.43
CA LEU A 165 25.02 7.01 -9.06
C LEU A 165 26.04 7.96 -9.75
N GLY A 166 27.32 7.63 -9.76
CA GLY A 166 28.35 8.36 -10.49
C GLY A 166 28.36 9.86 -10.17
N ALA A 167 28.11 10.70 -11.15
CA ALA A 167 28.16 12.18 -11.00
C ALA A 167 27.20 12.74 -9.95
N ASP A 168 26.10 12.05 -9.64
CA ASP A 168 25.16 12.46 -8.60
C ASP A 168 25.41 11.83 -7.23
N GLY A 169 26.41 10.96 -7.09
CA GLY A 169 26.72 10.29 -5.84
C GLY A 169 26.93 11.27 -4.67
N ASP A 170 27.69 12.34 -4.90
CA ASP A 170 27.88 13.37 -3.87
C ASP A 170 26.62 14.16 -3.55
N ALA A 171 25.75 14.40 -4.53
CA ALA A 171 24.47 15.06 -4.29
C ALA A 171 23.54 14.16 -3.45
N TRP A 172 23.52 12.85 -3.75
CA TRP A 172 22.76 11.85 -2.99
C TRP A 172 23.26 11.76 -1.54
N ARG A 173 24.55 11.67 -1.34
CA ARG A 173 25.23 11.63 -0.04
C ARG A 173 24.91 12.86 0.81
N ARG A 174 25.00 14.06 0.22
CA ARG A 174 24.68 15.33 0.90
C ARG A 174 23.21 15.42 1.28
N LEU A 175 22.30 14.87 0.47
CA LEU A 175 20.86 14.91 0.75
C LEU A 175 20.49 13.89 1.82
N PHE A 176 20.86 12.62 1.63
CA PHE A 176 20.33 11.52 2.45
C PHE A 176 21.21 11.14 3.65
N GLY A 177 22.51 11.35 3.61
CA GLY A 177 23.41 10.98 4.71
C GLY A 177 23.00 11.60 6.06
N PRO A 178 22.87 12.95 6.15
CA PRO A 178 22.44 13.58 7.39
C PRO A 178 21.01 13.22 7.82
N LEU A 179 20.10 12.95 6.86
CA LEU A 179 18.73 12.56 7.17
C LEU A 179 18.67 11.13 7.70
N ALA A 180 19.43 10.20 7.10
CA ALA A 180 19.52 8.82 7.55
C ALA A 180 20.17 8.70 8.94
N ALA A 181 21.18 9.52 9.22
CA ALA A 181 21.81 9.57 10.55
C ALA A 181 20.86 10.06 11.65
N ASP A 182 19.92 10.94 11.30
CA ASP A 182 18.90 11.48 12.23
C ASP A 182 17.47 11.14 11.77
N TRP A 183 17.28 9.89 11.31
CA TRP A 183 16.00 9.42 10.80
C TRP A 183 14.84 9.55 11.82
N ARG A 184 15.15 9.51 13.13
CA ARG A 184 14.13 9.68 14.18
C ARG A 184 13.48 11.05 14.14
N THR A 185 14.26 12.10 13.91
CA THR A 185 13.72 13.44 13.68
C THR A 185 12.87 13.48 12.41
N VAL A 186 13.32 12.87 11.32
CA VAL A 186 12.54 12.83 10.06
C VAL A 186 11.21 12.09 10.26
N VAL A 187 11.21 10.97 10.94
CA VAL A 187 9.99 10.22 11.30
C VAL A 187 9.06 11.08 12.18
N GLY A 188 9.61 11.74 13.19
CA GLY A 188 8.85 12.65 14.06
C GLY A 188 8.21 13.82 13.31
N LEU A 189 8.89 14.35 12.27
CA LEU A 189 8.37 15.42 11.40
C LEU A 189 7.22 14.95 10.50
N VAL A 190 7.30 13.74 9.95
CA VAL A 190 6.33 13.28 8.96
C VAL A 190 5.21 12.47 9.61
N LEU A 191 5.55 11.61 10.55
CA LEU A 191 4.61 10.66 11.16
C LEU A 191 4.18 11.06 12.58
N GLY A 192 4.69 12.18 13.12
CA GLY A 192 4.39 12.66 14.48
C GLY A 192 2.95 13.20 14.63
N ASP A 193 2.50 13.26 15.88
CA ASP A 193 1.26 13.96 16.23
C ASP A 193 1.52 15.48 16.36
N HIS A 194 1.39 16.20 15.26
CA HIS A 194 1.67 17.63 15.17
C HIS A 194 0.75 18.54 15.98
N ARG A 195 -0.23 17.99 16.69
CA ARG A 195 -1.06 18.74 17.64
C ARG A 195 -0.50 18.70 19.06
N SER A 196 0.53 17.92 19.26
CA SER A 196 1.33 17.91 20.48
C SER A 196 2.70 18.48 20.13
N VAL A 197 3.16 19.50 20.84
CA VAL A 197 4.53 20.01 20.64
C VAL A 197 5.49 18.84 20.90
N PRO A 198 6.36 18.48 19.93
CA PRO A 198 7.30 17.40 20.15
C PRO A 198 8.16 17.71 21.38
N ALA A 199 8.13 16.86 22.38
CA ALA A 199 9.08 16.93 23.47
C ALA A 199 10.47 16.71 22.86
N GLY A 200 11.42 17.61 23.10
CA GLY A 200 12.81 17.44 22.68
C GLY A 200 13.21 18.13 21.36
N THR A 201 12.50 19.17 20.92
CA THR A 201 12.99 20.02 19.82
C THR A 201 14.34 20.64 20.20
N THR A 202 15.41 20.26 19.50
CA THR A 202 16.78 20.75 19.69
C THR A 202 17.21 21.56 18.46
N PRO A 203 18.28 22.39 18.57
CA PRO A 203 18.86 23.04 17.39
C PRO A 203 19.26 22.04 16.30
N ALA A 204 19.73 20.85 16.66
CA ALA A 204 20.08 19.79 15.72
C ALA A 204 18.84 19.29 14.96
N SER A 205 17.72 19.04 15.64
CA SER A 205 16.48 18.61 14.99
C SER A 205 15.92 19.69 14.06
N ALA A 206 16.11 20.98 14.38
CA ALA A 206 15.74 22.09 13.48
C ALA A 206 16.57 22.09 12.18
N VAL A 207 17.86 21.77 12.25
CA VAL A 207 18.72 21.62 11.07
C VAL A 207 18.26 20.44 10.20
N THR A 208 17.95 19.30 10.82
CA THR A 208 17.41 18.12 10.09
C THR A 208 16.07 18.45 9.44
N ALA A 209 15.17 19.17 10.13
CA ALA A 209 13.90 19.62 9.57
C ALA A 209 14.10 20.55 8.36
N ALA A 210 15.02 21.49 8.43
CA ALA A 210 15.34 22.39 7.32
C ALA A 210 15.92 21.62 6.11
N ARG A 211 16.80 20.64 6.35
CA ARG A 211 17.33 19.77 5.28
C ARG A 211 16.25 18.93 4.63
N PHE A 212 15.35 18.36 5.43
CA PHE A 212 14.20 17.62 4.92
C PHE A 212 13.32 18.51 4.04
N ALA A 213 12.91 19.70 4.54
CA ALA A 213 12.09 20.66 3.81
C ALA A 213 12.75 21.10 2.49
N LEU A 214 14.06 21.35 2.50
CA LEU A 214 14.81 21.69 1.29
C LEU A 214 14.84 20.52 0.29
N GLY A 215 15.01 19.30 0.77
CA GLY A 215 14.90 18.08 -0.05
C GLY A 215 13.54 17.95 -0.72
N VAL A 216 12.47 18.18 0.04
CA VAL A 216 11.09 18.18 -0.48
C VAL A 216 10.89 19.27 -1.54
N LEU A 217 11.32 20.50 -1.27
CA LEU A 217 11.18 21.63 -2.21
C LEU A 217 11.93 21.37 -3.53
N ARG A 218 13.17 20.89 -3.47
CA ARG A 218 13.98 20.62 -4.67
C ARG A 218 13.46 19.49 -5.54
N ASN A 219 12.78 18.52 -4.97
CA ASN A 219 12.30 17.35 -5.71
C ASN A 219 10.80 17.36 -5.98
N GLY A 220 10.03 18.20 -5.29
CA GLY A 220 8.58 18.31 -5.46
C GLY A 220 8.08 19.57 -6.15
N SER A 221 8.99 20.52 -6.44
CA SER A 221 8.65 21.79 -7.11
C SER A 221 9.09 21.75 -8.58
N SER A 222 8.29 22.34 -9.45
CA SER A 222 8.67 22.60 -10.84
C SER A 222 9.55 23.84 -11.00
N VAL A 223 9.64 24.66 -9.95
CA VAL A 223 10.36 25.96 -9.97
C VAL A 223 11.77 25.82 -9.39
N VAL A 224 11.92 25.02 -8.32
CA VAL A 224 13.21 24.81 -7.66
C VAL A 224 13.91 23.62 -8.31
N PRO A 225 15.09 23.80 -8.93
CA PRO A 225 15.76 22.70 -9.61
C PRO A 225 16.25 21.64 -8.63
N SER A 226 16.07 20.37 -9.01
CA SER A 226 16.65 19.23 -8.30
C SER A 226 18.19 19.28 -8.36
N ALA A 227 18.84 18.77 -7.32
CA ALA A 227 20.30 18.55 -7.34
C ALA A 227 20.70 17.28 -8.09
N LEU A 228 19.74 16.37 -8.36
CA LEU A 228 19.95 15.11 -9.09
C LEU A 228 19.74 15.37 -10.58
N ARG A 229 20.79 15.14 -11.37
CA ARG A 229 20.86 15.52 -12.80
C ARG A 229 20.99 14.33 -13.73
N THR A 230 21.56 13.21 -13.26
CA THR A 230 21.66 11.97 -14.02
C THR A 230 20.29 11.32 -14.14
N GLU A 231 20.08 10.60 -15.23
CA GLU A 231 18.82 9.87 -15.46
C GLU A 231 18.57 8.86 -14.35
N GLU A 232 19.62 8.14 -13.93
CA GLU A 232 19.60 7.11 -12.89
C GLU A 232 19.16 7.67 -11.54
N ALA A 233 19.80 8.73 -11.07
CA ALA A 233 19.47 9.32 -9.76
C ALA A 233 18.08 9.97 -9.75
N ALA A 234 17.72 10.65 -10.83
CA ALA A 234 16.40 11.25 -10.98
C ALA A 234 15.29 10.20 -11.05
N ALA A 235 15.49 9.11 -11.80
CA ALA A 235 14.54 8.00 -11.91
C ALA A 235 14.37 7.30 -10.57
N LEU A 236 15.48 6.97 -9.89
CA LEU A 236 15.49 6.28 -8.61
C LEU A 236 14.64 7.00 -7.55
N LEU A 237 14.79 8.32 -7.41
CA LEU A 237 13.99 9.10 -6.46
C LEU A 237 12.54 9.29 -6.94
N THR A 238 12.31 9.38 -8.25
CA THR A 238 10.96 9.55 -8.80
C THR A 238 10.13 8.28 -8.65
N GLY A 239 10.74 7.09 -8.79
CA GLY A 239 10.06 5.82 -8.51
C GLY A 239 9.53 5.77 -7.08
N VAL A 240 10.34 6.21 -6.10
CA VAL A 240 9.87 6.32 -4.69
C VAL A 240 8.77 7.37 -4.54
N ALA A 241 8.83 8.51 -5.24
CA ALA A 241 7.77 9.51 -5.22
C ALA A 241 6.43 8.95 -5.72
N GLY A 242 6.46 7.96 -6.60
CA GLY A 242 5.30 7.24 -7.09
C GLY A 242 4.46 6.56 -6.00
N HIS A 243 5.03 6.18 -4.86
CA HIS A 243 4.26 5.64 -3.74
C HIS A 243 3.12 6.56 -3.25
N ALA A 244 3.15 7.83 -3.62
CA ALA A 244 2.07 8.78 -3.30
C ALA A 244 0.86 8.66 -4.23
N ILE A 245 0.96 7.94 -5.36
CA ILE A 245 -0.09 7.74 -6.39
C ILE A 245 -0.79 9.06 -6.74
N THR A 246 0.00 10.07 -7.07
CA THR A 246 -0.47 11.44 -7.33
C THR A 246 0.32 12.06 -8.49
N PRO A 247 -0.25 13.02 -9.23
CA PRO A 247 0.50 13.71 -10.28
C PRO A 247 1.83 14.26 -9.81
N LEU A 248 2.87 14.08 -10.61
CA LEU A 248 4.22 14.55 -10.35
C LEU A 248 4.57 15.76 -11.26
N PRO A 249 5.43 16.71 -10.79
CA PRO A 249 6.00 16.81 -9.45
C PRO A 249 4.95 17.25 -8.41
N SER A 250 5.13 16.82 -7.15
CA SER A 250 4.26 17.16 -6.04
C SER A 250 5.08 17.25 -4.76
N LEU A 251 4.86 18.29 -3.94
CA LEU A 251 5.55 18.43 -2.65
C LEU A 251 5.18 17.28 -1.69
N ALA A 252 3.94 16.80 -1.73
CA ALA A 252 3.51 15.67 -0.91
C ALA A 252 4.22 14.37 -1.33
N ALA A 253 4.30 14.10 -2.64
CA ALA A 253 5.04 12.96 -3.18
C ALA A 253 6.54 13.05 -2.89
N ALA A 254 7.14 14.24 -2.99
CA ALA A 254 8.53 14.44 -2.62
C ALA A 254 8.77 14.24 -1.12
N GLY A 255 7.82 14.64 -0.25
CA GLY A 255 7.86 14.34 1.17
C GLY A 255 7.89 12.84 1.44
N THR A 256 7.03 12.09 0.76
CA THR A 256 7.04 10.61 0.80
C THR A 256 8.38 10.05 0.31
N ALA A 257 8.88 10.54 -0.84
CA ALA A 257 10.15 10.07 -1.39
C ALA A 257 11.34 10.35 -0.47
N VAL A 258 11.44 11.55 0.09
CA VAL A 258 12.54 11.91 1.00
C VAL A 258 12.46 11.11 2.30
N LEU A 259 11.27 10.90 2.88
CA LEU A 259 11.09 10.03 4.05
C LEU A 259 11.52 8.59 3.74
N LEU A 260 10.95 7.98 2.72
CA LEU A 260 11.16 6.57 2.41
C LEU A 260 12.62 6.30 2.00
N THR A 261 13.25 7.20 1.22
CA THR A 261 14.67 7.09 0.88
C THR A 261 15.58 7.31 2.10
N THR A 262 15.20 8.21 3.02
CA THR A 262 15.89 8.33 4.31
C THR A 262 15.88 7.00 5.07
N LEU A 263 14.71 6.34 5.15
CA LEU A 263 14.58 5.05 5.81
C LEU A 263 15.31 3.92 5.06
N ALA A 264 15.46 4.02 3.73
CA ALA A 264 16.23 3.05 2.95
C ALA A 264 17.69 2.95 3.37
N HIS A 265 18.28 4.05 3.82
CA HIS A 265 19.66 4.13 4.31
C HIS A 265 19.78 4.16 5.84
N ALA A 266 18.68 3.95 6.56
CA ALA A 266 18.68 3.93 8.01
C ALA A 266 18.58 2.48 8.54
N GLU A 267 18.65 2.31 9.83
CA GLU A 267 18.79 1.11 10.67
C GLU A 267 18.41 -0.26 10.03
N HIS A 268 17.22 -0.40 9.42
CA HIS A 268 16.73 -1.65 8.81
C HIS A 268 16.36 -1.53 7.32
N GLY A 269 16.59 -0.37 6.70
CA GLY A 269 16.24 -0.18 5.29
C GLY A 269 14.75 -0.41 5.00
N TRP A 270 14.45 -1.16 3.94
CA TRP A 270 13.10 -1.59 3.58
C TRP A 270 12.92 -3.09 3.77
N PRO A 271 12.71 -3.56 5.00
CA PRO A 271 12.62 -4.99 5.28
C PRO A 271 11.29 -5.58 4.81
N VAL A 272 11.34 -6.87 4.51
CA VAL A 272 10.17 -7.74 4.54
C VAL A 272 10.12 -8.46 5.90
N VAL A 273 8.94 -8.95 6.29
CA VAL A 273 8.79 -9.75 7.51
C VAL A 273 8.80 -11.22 7.14
N ARG A 274 9.60 -12.04 7.85
CA ARG A 274 9.61 -13.49 7.62
C ARG A 274 8.20 -14.08 7.76
N GLY A 275 7.80 -14.89 6.80
CA GLY A 275 6.48 -15.50 6.73
C GLY A 275 5.38 -14.60 6.17
N GLY A 276 5.67 -13.31 5.94
CA GLY A 276 4.76 -12.32 5.35
C GLY A 276 4.26 -11.25 6.32
N SER A 277 3.54 -10.29 5.78
CA SER A 277 3.04 -9.10 6.48
C SER A 277 2.08 -9.44 7.63
N GLN A 278 1.41 -10.59 7.56
CA GLN A 278 0.51 -11.09 8.61
C GLN A 278 1.18 -11.16 9.99
N ALA A 279 2.47 -11.45 10.05
CA ALA A 279 3.21 -11.57 11.31
C ALA A 279 3.16 -10.28 12.15
N ILE A 280 3.05 -9.09 11.52
CA ILE A 280 2.92 -7.81 12.23
C ILE A 280 1.59 -7.76 13.01
N VAL A 281 0.50 -8.12 12.36
CA VAL A 281 -0.83 -8.08 12.97
C VAL A 281 -1.04 -9.23 13.94
N ASP A 282 -0.47 -10.40 13.69
CA ASP A 282 -0.50 -11.54 14.62
C ASP A 282 0.18 -11.17 15.94
N ALA A 283 1.30 -10.46 15.90
CA ALA A 283 1.99 -10.00 17.09
C ALA A 283 1.16 -8.97 17.89
N LEU A 284 0.47 -8.03 17.21
CA LEU A 284 -0.43 -7.07 17.85
C LEU A 284 -1.68 -7.75 18.40
N HIS A 285 -2.24 -8.71 17.67
CA HIS A 285 -3.40 -9.50 18.11
C HIS A 285 -3.05 -10.32 19.36
N ALA A 286 -1.90 -10.98 19.38
CA ALA A 286 -1.42 -11.70 20.55
C ALA A 286 -1.25 -10.78 21.77
N ASP A 287 -0.73 -9.55 21.57
CA ASP A 287 -0.64 -8.55 22.64
C ASP A 287 -2.02 -8.16 23.17
N LEU A 288 -3.00 -7.94 22.29
CA LEU A 288 -4.37 -7.61 22.68
C LEU A 288 -5.01 -8.73 23.52
N VAL A 289 -4.88 -9.98 23.05
CA VAL A 289 -5.43 -11.16 23.76
C VAL A 289 -4.79 -11.33 25.13
N ARG A 290 -3.47 -11.17 25.22
CA ARG A 290 -2.72 -11.24 26.49
C ARG A 290 -3.17 -10.15 27.48
N LEU A 291 -3.63 -9.02 27.00
CA LEU A 291 -4.16 -7.91 27.81
C LEU A 291 -5.66 -8.08 28.13
N GLY A 292 -6.30 -9.20 27.75
CA GLY A 292 -7.69 -9.48 27.99
C GLY A 292 -8.67 -8.91 26.96
N GLY A 293 -8.18 -8.26 25.91
CA GLY A 293 -9.02 -7.83 24.79
C GLY A 293 -9.43 -8.99 23.89
N ARG A 294 -10.47 -8.82 23.10
CA ARG A 294 -10.99 -9.84 22.19
C ARG A 294 -11.28 -9.30 20.81
N VAL A 295 -11.18 -10.15 19.80
CA VAL A 295 -11.56 -9.86 18.42
C VAL A 295 -12.73 -10.75 18.01
N VAL A 296 -13.73 -10.16 17.35
CA VAL A 296 -14.85 -10.84 16.74
C VAL A 296 -14.75 -10.64 15.24
N THR A 297 -14.47 -11.71 14.50
CA THR A 297 -14.38 -11.71 13.02
C THR A 297 -15.74 -12.04 12.40
N GLY A 298 -15.90 -11.78 11.10
CA GLY A 298 -17.16 -11.98 10.39
C GLY A 298 -18.29 -11.06 10.91
N HIS A 299 -17.93 -9.89 11.46
CA HIS A 299 -18.89 -8.95 12.06
C HIS A 299 -18.78 -7.55 11.39
N PRO A 300 -19.39 -7.35 10.24
CA PRO A 300 -19.43 -6.04 9.59
C PRO A 300 -20.27 -5.05 10.41
N VAL A 301 -19.77 -3.82 10.55
CA VAL A 301 -20.47 -2.72 11.23
C VAL A 301 -21.01 -1.75 10.19
N GLU A 302 -22.30 -1.78 9.96
CA GLU A 302 -23.00 -0.92 8.99
C GLU A 302 -23.92 0.11 9.65
N ARG A 303 -24.37 -0.15 10.88
CA ARG A 303 -25.28 0.69 11.66
C ARG A 303 -24.95 0.63 13.15
N ARG A 304 -25.44 1.59 13.91
CA ARG A 304 -25.19 1.68 15.35
C ARG A 304 -25.65 0.45 16.14
N ALA A 305 -26.68 -0.23 15.68
CA ALA A 305 -27.21 -1.44 16.33
C ALA A 305 -26.26 -2.65 16.23
N ASP A 306 -25.28 -2.61 15.34
CA ASP A 306 -24.27 -3.67 15.20
C ASP A 306 -23.13 -3.52 16.23
N LEU A 307 -23.14 -2.43 17.01
CA LEU A 307 -22.14 -2.12 18.04
C LEU A 307 -22.66 -2.48 19.43
N PRO A 308 -21.88 -3.16 20.27
CA PRO A 308 -22.21 -3.26 21.69
C PRO A 308 -22.11 -1.87 22.35
N PRO A 309 -22.85 -1.62 23.44
CA PRO A 309 -22.75 -0.38 24.20
C PRO A 309 -21.32 -0.17 24.72
N ALA A 310 -20.76 1.02 24.49
CA ALA A 310 -19.43 1.37 24.97
C ALA A 310 -19.32 2.87 25.26
N ARG A 311 -18.28 3.26 26.01
CA ARG A 311 -17.95 4.66 26.29
C ARG A 311 -17.16 5.29 25.14
N ALA A 312 -16.37 4.49 24.40
CA ALA A 312 -15.60 4.96 23.24
C ALA A 312 -15.71 3.99 22.05
N TYR A 313 -15.79 4.55 20.85
CA TYR A 313 -15.80 3.84 19.58
C TYR A 313 -14.67 4.37 18.68
N LEU A 314 -13.76 3.51 18.24
CA LEU A 314 -12.64 3.87 17.38
C LEU A 314 -12.77 3.11 16.06
N PHE A 315 -12.78 3.84 14.95
CA PHE A 315 -13.02 3.29 13.62
C PHE A 315 -11.72 3.24 12.80
N ASP A 316 -11.17 2.05 12.62
CA ASP A 316 -10.12 1.77 11.63
C ASP A 316 -10.79 1.45 10.27
N THR A 317 -11.62 2.39 9.82
CA THR A 317 -12.41 2.26 8.61
C THR A 317 -12.32 3.52 7.75
N ALA A 318 -12.86 3.46 6.54
CA ALA A 318 -13.08 4.64 5.72
C ALA A 318 -13.98 5.67 6.45
N PRO A 319 -13.75 6.99 6.31
CA PRO A 319 -14.55 8.02 6.98
C PRO A 319 -16.06 7.90 6.71
N ARG A 320 -16.44 7.47 5.52
CA ARG A 320 -17.86 7.24 5.15
C ARG A 320 -18.59 6.28 6.10
N THR A 321 -17.88 5.26 6.61
CA THR A 321 -18.45 4.30 7.57
C THR A 321 -18.81 5.00 8.89
N VAL A 322 -17.96 5.89 9.38
CA VAL A 322 -18.29 6.70 10.59
C VAL A 322 -19.51 7.57 10.34
N ALA A 323 -19.59 8.23 9.19
CA ALA A 323 -20.76 9.05 8.82
C ALA A 323 -22.02 8.21 8.66
N GLN A 324 -21.92 6.99 8.17
CA GLN A 324 -23.05 6.05 8.05
C GLN A 324 -23.58 5.61 9.44
N VAL A 325 -22.68 5.29 10.38
CA VAL A 325 -23.03 4.74 11.69
C VAL A 325 -23.41 5.82 12.70
N PHE A 326 -22.74 6.98 12.67
CA PHE A 326 -22.87 8.04 13.67
C PHE A 326 -23.19 9.43 13.09
N GLY A 327 -23.53 9.52 11.80
CA GLY A 327 -23.71 10.82 11.13
C GLY A 327 -24.80 11.70 11.75
N ASP A 328 -25.84 11.09 12.33
CA ASP A 328 -26.92 11.78 13.08
C ASP A 328 -26.43 12.41 14.41
N ALA A 329 -25.36 11.87 15.00
CA ALA A 329 -24.74 12.39 16.23
C ALA A 329 -23.56 13.33 15.94
N MET A 330 -23.14 13.47 14.68
CA MET A 330 -22.07 14.36 14.25
C MET A 330 -22.62 15.78 13.93
N PRO A 331 -21.80 16.84 14.10
CA PRO A 331 -22.12 18.14 13.50
C PRO A 331 -22.35 17.97 11.99
N PRO A 332 -23.40 18.60 11.40
CA PRO A 332 -23.81 18.36 10.01
C PRO A 332 -22.70 18.61 8.96
N HIS A 333 -21.81 19.60 9.20
CA HIS A 333 -20.70 19.88 8.31
C HIS A 333 -19.62 18.79 8.35
N LEU A 334 -19.37 18.15 9.50
CA LEU A 334 -18.44 17.03 9.63
C LEU A 334 -19.03 15.76 9.05
N ALA A 335 -20.30 15.45 9.30
CA ALA A 335 -20.96 14.31 8.68
C ALA A 335 -20.88 14.37 7.16
N ARG A 336 -21.11 15.56 6.57
CA ARG A 336 -20.94 15.78 5.11
C ARG A 336 -19.50 15.62 4.65
N ALA A 337 -18.51 16.12 5.41
CA ALA A 337 -17.09 15.99 5.07
C ALA A 337 -16.64 14.53 5.10
N TYR A 338 -17.09 13.75 6.06
CA TYR A 338 -16.79 12.32 6.18
C TYR A 338 -17.47 11.50 5.07
N ALA A 339 -18.74 11.78 4.78
CA ALA A 339 -19.48 11.11 3.70
C ALA A 339 -18.89 11.43 2.31
N GLY A 340 -18.47 12.68 2.09
CA GLY A 340 -17.86 13.17 0.85
C GLY A 340 -16.33 13.14 0.85
N PHE A 341 -15.71 12.34 1.70
CA PHE A 341 -14.25 12.25 1.79
C PHE A 341 -13.62 11.87 0.45
N ARG A 342 -12.56 12.60 0.07
CA ARG A 342 -11.97 12.48 -1.26
C ARG A 342 -10.87 11.43 -1.28
N TYR A 343 -11.05 10.45 -2.14
CA TYR A 343 -10.07 9.41 -2.44
C TYR A 343 -9.15 9.82 -3.60
N GLY A 344 -7.99 9.17 -3.70
CA GLY A 344 -6.97 9.41 -4.72
C GLY A 344 -7.13 8.54 -5.95
N ASN A 345 -6.06 8.49 -6.75
CA ASN A 345 -5.88 7.47 -7.78
C ASN A 345 -5.72 6.09 -7.13
N ALA A 346 -5.76 5.04 -7.95
CA ALA A 346 -5.85 3.67 -7.48
C ALA A 346 -4.63 2.83 -7.82
N ALA A 347 -4.47 1.76 -7.07
CA ALA A 347 -3.70 0.59 -7.44
C ALA A 347 -4.61 -0.49 -8.01
N ALA A 348 -4.10 -1.30 -8.94
CA ALA A 348 -4.67 -2.57 -9.34
C ALA A 348 -3.62 -3.66 -9.09
N LYS A 349 -3.99 -4.70 -8.33
CA LYS A 349 -3.08 -5.70 -7.77
C LYS A 349 -2.91 -6.89 -8.69
N VAL A 350 -1.70 -7.44 -8.74
CA VAL A 350 -1.42 -8.73 -9.39
C VAL A 350 -0.56 -9.58 -8.47
N ASP A 351 -1.01 -10.78 -8.19
CA ASP A 351 -0.26 -11.85 -7.55
C ASP A 351 0.13 -12.88 -8.60
N LEU A 352 1.41 -13.20 -8.65
CA LEU A 352 1.96 -14.17 -9.61
C LEU A 352 2.66 -15.29 -8.87
N VAL A 353 2.61 -16.48 -9.47
CA VAL A 353 3.47 -17.61 -9.11
C VAL A 353 4.42 -17.85 -10.27
N VAL A 354 5.72 -17.87 -10.00
CA VAL A 354 6.76 -18.06 -11.01
C VAL A 354 7.64 -19.25 -10.68
N ASP A 355 8.22 -19.89 -11.70
CA ASP A 355 9.07 -21.08 -11.59
C ASP A 355 10.57 -20.74 -11.53
N GLY A 356 10.93 -19.78 -10.71
CA GLY A 356 12.32 -19.38 -10.54
C GLY A 356 12.49 -17.89 -10.25
N PRO A 357 13.73 -17.40 -10.18
CA PRO A 357 14.01 -15.99 -9.99
C PRO A 357 13.65 -15.18 -11.24
N ILE A 358 13.20 -13.95 -11.04
CA ILE A 358 12.88 -13.02 -12.13
C ILE A 358 14.15 -12.75 -12.98
N PRO A 359 14.13 -12.91 -14.31
CA PRO A 359 15.31 -12.80 -15.18
C PRO A 359 15.65 -11.33 -15.50
N TRP A 360 16.00 -10.52 -14.48
CA TRP A 360 16.32 -9.12 -14.67
C TRP A 360 17.46 -8.89 -15.67
N ALA A 361 17.26 -7.95 -16.61
CA ALA A 361 18.29 -7.55 -17.57
C ALA A 361 19.53 -6.94 -16.87
N HIS A 362 19.35 -6.27 -15.73
CA HIS A 362 20.45 -5.76 -14.91
C HIS A 362 20.60 -6.62 -13.63
N PRO A 363 21.77 -7.24 -13.39
CA PRO A 363 21.93 -8.23 -12.32
C PRO A 363 21.75 -7.67 -10.91
N GLU A 364 22.07 -6.39 -10.67
CA GLU A 364 21.93 -5.80 -9.33
C GLU A 364 20.47 -5.61 -8.88
N VAL A 365 19.50 -5.67 -9.80
CA VAL A 365 18.07 -5.58 -9.47
C VAL A 365 17.61 -6.77 -8.59
N HIS A 366 18.24 -7.93 -8.74
CA HIS A 366 17.98 -9.10 -7.87
C HIS A 366 18.20 -8.84 -6.38
N ARG A 367 18.99 -7.83 -6.03
CA ARG A 367 19.33 -7.50 -4.63
C ARG A 367 18.28 -6.61 -3.96
N ALA A 368 17.33 -6.10 -4.74
CA ALA A 368 16.34 -5.14 -4.26
C ALA A 368 15.11 -5.84 -3.68
N GLY A 369 14.68 -5.40 -2.49
CA GLY A 369 13.43 -5.83 -1.87
C GLY A 369 12.20 -5.28 -2.60
N THR A 370 12.31 -4.11 -3.21
CA THR A 370 11.27 -3.48 -4.03
C THR A 370 11.83 -3.00 -5.37
N VAL A 371 11.07 -3.18 -6.44
CA VAL A 371 11.44 -2.71 -7.78
C VAL A 371 10.35 -1.79 -8.32
N HIS A 372 10.76 -0.59 -8.76
CA HIS A 372 9.88 0.40 -9.39
C HIS A 372 10.00 0.30 -10.90
N LEU A 373 9.01 -0.27 -11.56
CA LEU A 373 8.99 -0.49 -13.01
C LEU A 373 8.27 0.70 -13.69
N GLY A 374 9.00 1.79 -13.88
CA GLY A 374 8.46 3.00 -14.49
C GLY A 374 9.35 3.59 -15.59
N GLY A 375 10.56 3.03 -15.75
CA GLY A 375 11.57 3.61 -16.62
C GLY A 375 12.17 4.89 -16.03
N ASN A 376 12.46 5.88 -16.88
CA ASN A 376 13.05 7.14 -16.44
C ASN A 376 12.02 8.09 -15.79
N ARG A 377 12.52 9.21 -15.25
CA ARG A 377 11.70 10.21 -14.56
C ARG A 377 10.53 10.71 -15.40
N ASP A 378 10.76 11.04 -16.67
CA ASP A 378 9.73 11.65 -17.51
C ASP A 378 8.63 10.65 -17.84
N GLN A 379 8.96 9.38 -18.02
CA GLN A 379 8.02 8.28 -18.22
C GLN A 379 7.12 8.08 -16.98
N VAL A 380 7.71 8.05 -15.78
CA VAL A 380 6.94 7.97 -14.52
C VAL A 380 6.01 9.17 -14.37
N VAL A 381 6.52 10.40 -14.62
CA VAL A 381 5.71 11.63 -14.51
C VAL A 381 4.53 11.61 -15.47
N GLU A 382 4.72 11.18 -16.72
CA GLU A 382 3.63 11.12 -17.70
C GLU A 382 2.63 10.01 -17.38
N ALA A 383 3.10 8.85 -16.87
CA ALA A 383 2.22 7.78 -16.42
C ALA A 383 1.29 8.26 -15.29
N GLU A 384 1.85 8.89 -14.24
CA GLU A 384 1.08 9.42 -13.12
C GLU A 384 0.08 10.52 -13.54
N ARG A 385 0.48 11.39 -14.46
CA ARG A 385 -0.43 12.41 -15.03
C ARG A 385 -1.55 11.80 -15.84
N THR A 386 -1.27 10.75 -16.61
CA THR A 386 -2.26 10.04 -17.41
C THR A 386 -3.30 9.36 -16.51
N VAL A 387 -2.85 8.68 -15.46
CA VAL A 387 -3.73 8.08 -14.45
C VAL A 387 -4.61 9.13 -13.76
N ALA A 388 -4.04 10.28 -13.40
CA ALA A 388 -4.78 11.37 -12.76
C ALA A 388 -5.84 12.03 -13.67
N ARG A 389 -5.71 11.88 -15.00
CA ARG A 389 -6.73 12.29 -15.99
C ARG A 389 -7.83 11.23 -16.19
N GLY A 390 -7.82 10.15 -15.39
CA GLY A 390 -8.77 9.04 -15.50
C GLY A 390 -8.50 8.09 -16.68
N LYS A 391 -7.26 8.03 -17.16
CA LYS A 391 -6.84 7.18 -18.28
C LYS A 391 -5.79 6.16 -17.85
N HIS A 392 -5.83 4.98 -18.45
CA HIS A 392 -4.76 3.99 -18.29
C HIS A 392 -3.50 4.46 -19.02
N ALA A 393 -2.37 4.43 -18.32
CA ALA A 393 -1.08 4.63 -18.94
C ALA A 393 -0.68 3.39 -19.74
N GLU A 394 -0.01 3.56 -20.86
CA GLU A 394 0.52 2.45 -21.67
C GLU A 394 1.62 1.70 -20.89
N HIS A 395 2.47 2.46 -20.19
CA HIS A 395 3.52 1.97 -19.30
C HIS A 395 3.30 2.51 -17.90
N PRO A 396 2.35 1.93 -17.12
CA PRO A 396 2.06 2.43 -15.78
C PRO A 396 3.25 2.21 -14.85
N LEU A 397 3.44 3.11 -13.90
CA LEU A 397 4.34 2.80 -12.80
C LEU A 397 3.80 1.56 -12.07
N THR A 398 4.65 0.53 -12.02
CA THR A 398 4.34 -0.74 -11.38
C THR A 398 5.36 -0.98 -10.28
N LEU A 399 4.87 -1.32 -9.10
CA LEU A 399 5.71 -1.72 -7.97
C LEU A 399 5.70 -3.23 -7.84
N LEU A 400 6.88 -3.80 -7.59
CA LEU A 400 7.07 -5.23 -7.50
C LEU A 400 7.94 -5.59 -6.30
N SER A 401 7.63 -6.72 -5.66
CA SER A 401 8.49 -7.41 -4.69
C SER A 401 8.51 -8.91 -4.99
N ASP A 402 9.68 -9.52 -4.87
CA ASP A 402 9.88 -10.96 -4.81
C ASP A 402 10.25 -11.34 -3.37
N PRO A 403 9.29 -11.61 -2.50
CA PRO A 403 9.57 -11.89 -1.11
C PRO A 403 10.40 -13.15 -0.92
N ALA A 404 10.35 -14.12 -1.83
CA ALA A 404 11.14 -15.35 -1.74
C ALA A 404 12.64 -15.12 -2.01
N ALA A 405 13.02 -13.98 -2.59
CA ALA A 405 14.42 -13.59 -2.71
C ALA A 405 15.07 -13.32 -1.34
N LEU A 406 14.28 -12.88 -0.36
CA LEU A 406 14.73 -12.55 0.99
C LEU A 406 14.33 -13.62 2.01
N ASP A 407 13.15 -14.20 1.84
CA ASP A 407 12.59 -15.26 2.67
C ASP A 407 12.39 -16.54 1.85
N PRO A 408 13.39 -17.42 1.77
CA PRO A 408 13.26 -18.68 1.02
C PRO A 408 12.08 -19.57 1.49
N GLY A 409 11.60 -19.36 2.73
CA GLY A 409 10.43 -20.06 3.26
C GLY A 409 9.11 -19.68 2.58
N ARG A 410 9.09 -18.62 1.76
CA ARG A 410 7.95 -18.24 0.93
C ARG A 410 7.87 -19.04 -0.37
N ALA A 411 8.95 -19.72 -0.78
CA ALA A 411 9.00 -20.60 -1.94
C ALA A 411 8.57 -22.04 -1.57
N ALA A 412 7.92 -22.73 -2.48
CA ALA A 412 7.52 -24.13 -2.32
C ALA A 412 7.62 -24.88 -3.64
N GLY A 413 8.23 -26.07 -3.66
CA GLY A 413 8.34 -26.90 -4.86
C GLY A 413 9.05 -26.24 -6.05
N GLY A 414 9.96 -25.32 -5.83
CA GLY A 414 10.62 -24.52 -6.86
C GLY A 414 9.84 -23.28 -7.30
N LEU A 415 8.59 -23.15 -6.87
CA LEU A 415 7.71 -22.00 -7.19
C LEU A 415 7.89 -20.87 -6.17
N ARG A 416 7.66 -19.64 -6.61
CA ARG A 416 7.84 -18.41 -5.83
C ARG A 416 6.66 -17.45 -6.01
N PRO A 417 6.20 -16.76 -4.95
CA PRO A 417 5.24 -15.67 -5.09
C PRO A 417 5.94 -14.41 -5.59
N VAL A 418 5.30 -13.71 -6.51
CA VAL A 418 5.67 -12.34 -6.89
C VAL A 418 4.47 -11.45 -6.60
N TRP A 419 4.70 -10.39 -5.85
CA TRP A 419 3.73 -9.38 -5.51
C TRP A 419 3.93 -8.15 -6.39
N ALA A 420 2.88 -7.67 -7.06
CA ALA A 420 2.95 -6.47 -7.86
C ALA A 420 1.64 -5.69 -7.84
N TYR A 421 1.70 -4.39 -8.08
CA TYR A 421 0.55 -3.56 -8.42
C TYR A 421 0.93 -2.46 -9.40
N ALA A 422 0.00 -2.07 -10.25
CA ALA A 422 0.15 -0.95 -11.17
C ALA A 422 -0.75 0.22 -10.77
N HIS A 423 -0.31 1.44 -11.05
CA HIS A 423 -1.15 2.63 -10.88
C HIS A 423 -2.17 2.73 -11.99
N VAL A 424 -3.43 2.90 -11.61
CA VAL A 424 -4.58 2.94 -12.52
C VAL A 424 -5.57 4.03 -12.10
N PRO A 425 -6.51 4.43 -12.98
CA PRO A 425 -7.61 5.33 -12.59
C PRO A 425 -8.45 4.73 -11.46
N ALA A 426 -8.92 5.59 -10.56
CA ALA A 426 -9.81 5.19 -9.47
C ALA A 426 -11.06 4.48 -10.01
N GLY A 427 -11.42 3.36 -9.39
CA GLY A 427 -12.58 2.56 -9.77
C GLY A 427 -12.43 1.79 -11.09
N SER A 428 -11.22 1.68 -11.65
CA SER A 428 -10.98 0.87 -12.85
C SER A 428 -11.41 -0.59 -12.63
N THR A 429 -12.14 -1.12 -13.62
CA THR A 429 -12.57 -2.53 -13.69
C THR A 429 -11.70 -3.37 -14.61
N VAL A 430 -10.64 -2.78 -15.18
CA VAL A 430 -9.72 -3.45 -16.11
C VAL A 430 -8.81 -4.39 -15.33
N ASP A 431 -8.73 -5.64 -15.76
CA ASP A 431 -7.78 -6.62 -15.23
C ASP A 431 -6.33 -6.15 -15.49
N PRO A 432 -5.51 -5.98 -14.44
CA PRO A 432 -4.15 -5.46 -14.58
C PRO A 432 -3.12 -6.49 -15.05
N THR A 433 -3.46 -7.78 -15.06
CA THR A 433 -2.49 -8.90 -15.18
C THR A 433 -1.59 -8.75 -16.40
N GLU A 434 -2.17 -8.61 -17.59
CA GLU A 434 -1.39 -8.50 -18.83
C GLU A 434 -0.53 -7.22 -18.87
N THR A 435 -1.05 -6.14 -18.33
CA THR A 435 -0.30 -4.86 -18.28
C THR A 435 0.90 -4.96 -17.34
N VAL A 436 0.73 -5.60 -16.18
CA VAL A 436 1.81 -5.81 -15.21
C VAL A 436 2.85 -6.78 -15.75
N VAL A 437 2.43 -7.92 -16.32
CA VAL A 437 3.36 -8.90 -16.93
C VAL A 437 4.19 -8.24 -18.03
N ARG A 438 3.56 -7.47 -18.92
CA ARG A 438 4.26 -6.75 -19.99
C ARG A 438 5.24 -5.71 -19.45
N GLN A 439 4.88 -5.03 -18.35
CA GLN A 439 5.75 -4.04 -17.72
C GLN A 439 6.97 -4.70 -17.03
N ILE A 440 6.81 -5.90 -16.46
CA ILE A 440 7.92 -6.68 -15.92
C ILE A 440 8.81 -7.19 -17.06
N GLU A 441 8.21 -7.76 -18.11
CA GLU A 441 8.92 -8.28 -19.30
C GLU A 441 9.81 -7.23 -19.96
N ARG A 442 9.41 -5.94 -19.96
CA ARG A 442 10.21 -4.82 -20.47
C ARG A 442 11.60 -4.74 -19.84
N PHE A 443 11.74 -5.09 -18.58
CA PHE A 443 12.97 -4.99 -17.80
C PHE A 443 13.57 -6.35 -17.41
N ALA A 444 12.80 -7.41 -17.63
CA ALA A 444 13.17 -8.79 -17.34
C ALA A 444 12.75 -9.69 -18.53
N PRO A 445 13.50 -9.64 -19.66
CA PRO A 445 13.15 -10.42 -20.84
C PRO A 445 13.09 -11.91 -20.55
N GLY A 446 11.99 -12.57 -20.97
CA GLY A 446 11.70 -13.99 -20.67
C GLY A 446 10.90 -14.18 -19.37
N PHE A 447 10.54 -13.12 -18.67
CA PHE A 447 9.72 -13.22 -17.44
C PHE A 447 8.38 -13.90 -17.68
N ARG A 448 7.71 -13.58 -18.79
CA ARG A 448 6.41 -14.16 -19.15
C ARG A 448 6.42 -15.69 -19.15
N ASP A 449 7.50 -16.28 -19.62
CA ASP A 449 7.64 -17.74 -19.71
C ASP A 449 7.83 -18.39 -18.34
N THR A 450 8.18 -17.63 -17.31
CA THR A 450 8.29 -18.12 -15.92
C THR A 450 6.97 -18.12 -15.16
N VAL A 451 5.92 -17.46 -15.68
CA VAL A 451 4.64 -17.31 -14.98
C VAL A 451 3.83 -18.60 -15.05
N VAL A 452 3.63 -19.25 -13.92
CA VAL A 452 2.86 -20.49 -13.77
C VAL A 452 1.39 -20.21 -13.46
N ALA A 453 1.12 -19.20 -12.61
CA ALA A 453 -0.24 -18.79 -12.26
C ALA A 453 -0.28 -17.31 -11.95
N SER A 454 -1.45 -16.71 -12.11
CA SER A 454 -1.68 -15.28 -11.84
C SER A 454 -3.07 -15.02 -11.28
N HIS A 455 -3.19 -13.99 -10.45
CA HIS A 455 -4.45 -13.48 -9.95
C HIS A 455 -4.44 -11.95 -9.99
N GLY A 456 -5.26 -11.39 -10.89
CA GLY A 456 -5.41 -9.95 -11.05
C GLY A 456 -6.64 -9.43 -10.29
N ILE A 457 -6.47 -8.37 -9.52
CA ILE A 457 -7.56 -7.67 -8.84
C ILE A 457 -7.62 -6.25 -9.40
N PRO A 458 -8.65 -5.92 -10.20
CA PRO A 458 -8.91 -4.55 -10.64
C PRO A 458 -9.08 -3.60 -9.45
N ALA A 459 -8.81 -2.31 -9.66
CA ALA A 459 -8.97 -1.30 -8.60
C ALA A 459 -10.36 -1.31 -7.94
N ALA A 460 -11.42 -1.50 -8.73
CA ALA A 460 -12.79 -1.61 -8.20
C ALA A 460 -12.99 -2.82 -7.28
N GLY A 461 -12.26 -3.93 -7.49
CA GLY A 461 -12.37 -5.17 -6.72
C GLY A 461 -11.58 -5.18 -5.41
N LEU A 462 -10.67 -4.22 -5.19
CA LEU A 462 -9.89 -4.19 -3.94
C LEU A 462 -10.74 -3.99 -2.69
N ALA A 463 -11.90 -3.33 -2.82
CA ALA A 463 -12.84 -3.12 -1.74
C ALA A 463 -13.51 -4.42 -1.24
N ASP A 464 -13.55 -5.48 -2.04
CA ASP A 464 -14.07 -6.79 -1.63
C ASP A 464 -13.10 -7.47 -0.64
N HIS A 465 -11.82 -7.14 -0.79
CA HIS A 465 -10.78 -7.59 0.12
C HIS A 465 -10.69 -6.74 1.39
N ASP A 466 -10.71 -5.42 1.26
CA ASP A 466 -10.72 -4.46 2.36
C ASP A 466 -11.59 -3.25 1.96
N ALA A 467 -12.75 -3.09 2.62
CA ALA A 467 -13.73 -2.04 2.33
C ALA A 467 -13.19 -0.61 2.45
N ASN A 468 -12.00 -0.45 3.06
CA ASN A 468 -11.30 0.84 3.17
C ASN A 468 -10.60 1.25 1.86
N LEU A 469 -10.33 0.29 0.95
CA LEU A 469 -9.66 0.52 -0.33
C LEU A 469 -10.66 1.03 -1.39
N VAL A 470 -11.31 2.15 -1.09
CA VAL A 470 -12.40 2.70 -1.88
C VAL A 470 -11.96 3.07 -3.29
N GLY A 471 -12.53 2.38 -4.28
CA GLY A 471 -12.16 2.56 -5.68
C GLY A 471 -10.71 2.19 -6.02
N GLY A 472 -10.06 1.42 -5.14
CA GLY A 472 -8.66 1.02 -5.29
C GLY A 472 -7.64 1.99 -4.69
N ASP A 473 -8.08 3.03 -3.99
CA ASP A 473 -7.17 3.94 -3.26
C ASP A 473 -6.57 3.21 -2.05
N ILE A 474 -5.29 2.86 -2.15
CA ILE A 474 -4.51 2.21 -1.08
C ILE A 474 -3.90 3.22 -0.09
N SER A 475 -4.07 4.53 -0.32
CA SER A 475 -3.53 5.61 0.51
C SER A 475 -4.50 6.08 1.59
N GLY A 476 -5.72 5.52 1.61
CA GLY A 476 -6.76 5.93 2.54
C GLY A 476 -7.17 7.40 2.36
N GLY A 477 -7.07 7.93 1.14
CA GLY A 477 -7.44 9.28 0.75
C GLY A 477 -6.41 9.96 -0.15
N ALA A 478 -6.86 10.92 -0.95
CA ALA A 478 -6.03 11.67 -1.89
C ALA A 478 -4.78 12.26 -1.22
N ILE A 479 -3.64 12.17 -1.90
CA ILE A 479 -2.36 12.68 -1.43
C ILE A 479 -2.07 14.03 -2.11
N SER A 480 -2.18 15.11 -1.33
CA SER A 480 -1.70 16.45 -1.64
C SER A 480 -1.38 17.16 -0.33
N LEU A 481 -0.67 18.28 -0.35
CA LEU A 481 -0.39 19.04 0.88
C LEU A 481 -1.67 19.41 1.63
N TRP A 482 -2.72 19.79 0.90
CA TRP A 482 -4.02 20.08 1.51
C TRP A 482 -4.63 18.84 2.16
N HIS A 483 -4.74 17.75 1.42
CA HIS A 483 -5.42 16.55 1.92
C HIS A 483 -4.66 15.87 3.08
N ILE A 484 -3.33 15.82 3.04
CA ILE A 484 -2.57 15.21 4.16
C ILE A 484 -2.61 16.05 5.44
N THR A 485 -2.78 17.39 5.33
CA THR A 485 -2.85 18.28 6.49
C THR A 485 -4.27 18.44 7.04
N THR A 486 -5.30 18.22 6.22
CA THR A 486 -6.71 18.46 6.61
C THR A 486 -7.55 17.19 6.74
N ARG A 487 -6.98 16.00 6.49
CA ARG A 487 -7.75 14.74 6.58
C ARG A 487 -8.20 14.43 8.01
N PRO A 488 -9.37 13.84 8.23
CA PRO A 488 -10.45 13.60 7.26
C PRO A 488 -11.29 14.85 6.98
N ALA A 489 -11.16 15.89 7.81
CA ALA A 489 -11.81 17.20 7.69
C ALA A 489 -10.92 18.28 8.32
N PRO A 490 -10.97 19.55 7.86
CA PRO A 490 -10.21 20.65 8.43
C PRO A 490 -10.63 20.91 9.89
N ARG A 491 -9.81 20.47 10.86
CA ARG A 491 -10.04 20.68 12.28
C ARG A 491 -8.79 20.45 13.14
N LEU A 492 -8.80 21.00 14.36
CA LEU A 492 -7.66 20.90 15.28
C LEU A 492 -7.43 19.46 15.79
N ASP A 493 -8.48 18.72 16.09
CA ASP A 493 -8.41 17.30 16.44
C ASP A 493 -8.97 16.45 15.27
N PRO A 494 -8.11 15.86 14.42
CA PRO A 494 -8.55 15.12 13.26
C PRO A 494 -9.06 13.71 13.59
N PHE A 495 -8.80 13.21 14.80
CA PHE A 495 -9.21 11.89 15.21
C PHE A 495 -10.65 11.86 15.73
N ALA A 496 -11.07 12.88 16.50
CA ALA A 496 -12.44 12.96 17.00
C ALA A 496 -13.43 13.24 15.86
N SER A 497 -14.45 12.42 15.69
CA SER A 497 -15.44 12.58 14.61
C SER A 497 -16.39 13.77 14.79
N GLY A 498 -16.51 14.25 16.03
CA GLY A 498 -17.50 15.26 16.46
C GLY A 498 -18.73 14.64 17.13
N ALA A 499 -19.01 13.35 16.95
CA ALA A 499 -19.90 12.61 17.81
C ALA A 499 -19.19 12.29 19.15
N PRO A 500 -19.85 12.42 20.31
CA PRO A 500 -19.24 12.14 21.61
C PRO A 500 -18.68 10.72 21.70
N GLY A 501 -17.42 10.57 22.09
CA GLY A 501 -16.76 9.27 22.27
C GLY A 501 -16.44 8.52 20.97
N VAL A 502 -16.59 9.13 19.79
CA VAL A 502 -16.38 8.48 18.49
C VAL A 502 -15.15 9.06 17.77
N TYR A 503 -14.23 8.18 17.37
CA TYR A 503 -12.93 8.54 16.78
C TYR A 503 -12.68 7.80 15.47
N LEU A 504 -11.99 8.46 14.52
CA LEU A 504 -11.42 7.82 13.34
C LEU A 504 -9.94 7.50 13.63
N CYS A 505 -9.51 6.27 13.34
CA CYS A 505 -8.15 5.81 13.62
C CYS A 505 -7.48 5.09 12.45
N SER A 506 -8.07 5.14 11.25
CA SER A 506 -7.54 4.52 10.03
C SER A 506 -6.48 5.38 9.32
N ALA A 507 -5.97 4.88 8.18
CA ALA A 507 -5.09 5.62 7.27
C ALA A 507 -5.72 6.91 6.73
N SER A 508 -7.05 7.07 6.82
CA SER A 508 -7.76 8.32 6.49
C SER A 508 -7.61 9.42 7.56
N ALA A 509 -6.99 9.12 8.69
CA ALA A 509 -6.56 10.09 9.71
C ALA A 509 -5.02 10.27 9.66
N PRO A 510 -4.46 11.36 10.24
CA PRO A 510 -3.01 11.53 10.33
C PRO A 510 -2.35 10.37 11.11
N PRO A 511 -1.09 10.02 10.75
CA PRO A 511 -0.23 10.61 9.74
C PRO A 511 -0.52 10.15 8.30
N GLY A 512 -1.46 9.24 8.08
CA GLY A 512 -1.84 8.77 6.76
C GLY A 512 -1.49 7.30 6.51
N PRO A 513 -1.22 6.92 5.23
CA PRO A 513 -1.00 5.55 4.84
C PRO A 513 0.31 4.95 5.36
N GLY A 514 0.31 3.65 5.56
CA GLY A 514 1.46 2.84 5.93
C GLY A 514 1.17 1.89 7.08
N VAL A 515 1.97 0.84 7.19
CA VAL A 515 1.91 -0.12 8.29
C VAL A 515 2.77 0.41 9.44
N HIS A 516 2.17 1.23 10.31
CA HIS A 516 2.89 1.87 11.42
C HIS A 516 2.06 1.97 12.72
N GLY A 517 0.74 1.73 12.68
CA GLY A 517 -0.15 1.77 13.85
C GLY A 517 -0.38 3.16 14.50
N LEU A 518 0.19 4.22 13.92
CA LEU A 518 0.23 5.54 14.58
C LEU A 518 -1.13 6.22 14.60
N SER A 519 -1.94 6.10 13.54
CA SER A 519 -3.30 6.68 13.53
C SER A 519 -4.13 6.06 14.65
N GLY A 520 -4.02 4.73 14.85
CA GLY A 520 -4.64 4.02 15.95
C GLY A 520 -4.17 4.49 17.32
N TRP A 521 -2.86 4.55 17.49
CA TRP A 521 -2.25 5.01 18.74
C TRP A 521 -2.67 6.43 19.12
N TYR A 522 -2.60 7.37 18.18
CA TYR A 522 -2.97 8.76 18.44
C TYR A 522 -4.46 8.91 18.75
N ALA A 523 -5.35 8.22 18.03
CA ALA A 523 -6.78 8.21 18.32
C ALA A 523 -7.07 7.63 19.70
N ALA A 524 -6.46 6.50 20.06
CA ALA A 524 -6.61 5.89 21.39
C ALA A 524 -6.13 6.83 22.50
N ARG A 525 -5.02 7.54 22.31
CA ARG A 525 -4.55 8.57 23.27
C ARG A 525 -5.55 9.72 23.44
N ARG A 526 -6.29 10.09 22.37
CA ARG A 526 -7.38 11.08 22.48
C ARG A 526 -8.53 10.51 23.31
N ALA A 527 -8.97 9.28 23.01
CA ALA A 527 -10.04 8.61 23.75
C ALA A 527 -9.69 8.46 25.24
N LEU A 528 -8.47 8.02 25.57
CA LEU A 528 -8.00 7.91 26.95
C LEU A 528 -8.13 9.22 27.71
N ARG A 529 -7.68 10.32 27.14
CA ARG A 529 -7.76 11.66 27.80
C ARG A 529 -9.18 12.19 27.88
N GLN A 530 -9.95 12.11 26.79
CA GLN A 530 -11.24 12.78 26.67
C GLN A 530 -12.40 12.01 27.29
N VAL A 531 -12.37 10.68 27.24
CA VAL A 531 -13.47 9.81 27.73
C VAL A 531 -13.14 9.18 29.08
N PHE A 532 -11.88 8.79 29.28
CA PHE A 532 -11.49 8.02 30.46
C PHE A 532 -10.70 8.82 31.50
N GLY A 533 -10.26 10.04 31.16
CA GLY A 533 -9.52 10.90 32.07
C GLY A 533 -8.15 10.37 32.46
N THR A 534 -7.58 9.46 31.65
CA THR A 534 -6.30 8.81 31.93
C THR A 534 -5.28 9.07 30.82
N ALA A 535 -4.01 8.81 31.12
CA ALA A 535 -2.91 8.93 30.17
C ALA A 535 -2.60 7.57 29.52
N ASP A 536 -1.90 7.63 28.39
CA ASP A 536 -1.35 6.46 27.74
C ASP A 536 -0.24 5.83 28.58
N ALA A 537 -0.33 4.50 28.80
CA ALA A 537 0.69 3.73 29.50
C ALA A 537 1.89 3.35 28.60
N ILE A 538 1.77 3.57 27.29
CA ILE A 538 2.88 3.42 26.31
C ILE A 538 3.62 4.75 26.33
N GLY A 539 4.67 4.85 27.12
CA GLY A 539 5.47 6.07 27.27
C GLY A 539 5.94 6.60 25.91
N ALA A 540 6.10 7.91 25.77
CA ALA A 540 6.80 8.49 24.65
C ALA A 540 8.25 7.95 24.68
N ALA A 541 8.55 7.07 23.73
CA ALA A 541 9.90 6.55 23.53
C ALA A 541 10.79 7.63 22.91
#